data_c4b8daa4ccdb07666f35ded132155e51
#
_entry.id   c4b8daa4ccdb07666f35ded132155e51
#
_cell.length_a   1.000
_cell.length_b   1.000
_cell.length_c   1.000
_cell.angle_alpha   90.00
_cell.angle_beta   90.00
_cell.angle_gamma   90.00
#
_symmetry.space_group_name_H-M   'P 1'
#
loop_
_entity.id
_entity.type
_entity.pdbx_description
1 polymer ?
#
loop_
_entity_poly.entity_id
_entity_poly.type
_entity_poly.pdbx_seq_one_letter_code
_entity_poly.pdbx_strand_id
1 'polypeptide(L)'
;MKEICLLGANERSCYSVAKSLKNGGYFITVIDNDSHAIRYSKYVDKFLKLKTDITRNTFAAKNEIIEYLKLNKVSAFIPVNDIAVQFLFFFRQEIQDHTLILNINVPEVLKFSHNKYCLWKIAKELGIPVPDSVLISSYVQFQELKSQFKFPIIAKPIYSRLIKDDRILGFSVKKIKNLNDLENFVREKINTTPLMLQEVLVGQGAGYNFLSTGGNVLKSYAHERINEEWGGGQSTLRKSIPVDQYNLNLYSKRLVNAIRWSGIAMIEYKICDGKPYLIEINGRPWGSLEVGVKAGIDLPSLMANEFLESNLASDSSSNVYYKEVFVRNLYNELIWILRAKSLQKFIKWLFSLRVHYRSNYFVEDSLLSDFKFRVFFITDDLKKILKKKFVRKRKLFSHLSVLNGVDLKVAKSIAFLCKGNINRSAFAAAYFNKYYGTGLNVRSYGTHNEISRMCSCEALSVAAEFGVDLTHHLSDIISPDSFARIDKLIIMDEENLRDLFKLNMMYKNKIYKLTQSSIADPYGKGIEEFRKCFSEIKSSIDNLKQ
;
A
#
# COMPACT_ATOMS: atom_id res chain seq x y z
N MET A 1 23.20 -16.73 -19.33
CA MET A 1 22.73 -16.33 -17.98
C MET A 1 21.21 -16.32 -18.03
N LYS A 2 20.53 -17.00 -17.09
CA LYS A 2 19.06 -17.01 -17.03
C LYS A 2 18.54 -15.64 -16.57
N GLU A 3 17.54 -15.08 -17.27
CA GLU A 3 16.93 -13.81 -16.92
C GLU A 3 15.76 -14.01 -15.96
N ILE A 4 15.74 -13.22 -14.87
CA ILE A 4 14.62 -13.15 -13.91
C ILE A 4 14.07 -11.74 -13.90
N CYS A 5 12.77 -11.60 -14.14
CA CYS A 5 12.04 -10.35 -14.05
C CYS A 5 11.43 -10.15 -12.65
N LEU A 6 11.62 -8.97 -12.09
CA LEU A 6 11.01 -8.54 -10.82
C LEU A 6 9.94 -7.49 -11.13
N LEU A 7 8.69 -7.73 -10.72
CA LEU A 7 7.60 -6.76 -10.88
C LEU A 7 7.39 -5.97 -9.58
N GLY A 8 7.53 -4.64 -9.67
CA GLY A 8 7.47 -3.69 -8.56
C GLY A 8 8.85 -3.25 -8.08
N ALA A 9 9.13 -1.95 -8.12
CA ALA A 9 10.49 -1.39 -7.93
C ALA A 9 10.66 -0.54 -6.66
N ASN A 10 9.59 -0.16 -6.00
CA ASN A 10 9.59 0.85 -4.93
C ASN A 10 9.89 0.31 -3.53
N GLU A 11 10.05 -0.98 -3.38
CA GLU A 11 10.18 -1.64 -2.09
C GLU A 11 11.64 -1.97 -1.76
N ARG A 12 11.99 -1.91 -0.47
CA ARG A 12 13.29 -2.42 0.02
C ARG A 12 13.51 -3.88 -0.34
N SER A 13 12.42 -4.64 -0.35
CA SER A 13 12.43 -6.04 -0.75
C SER A 13 12.92 -6.25 -2.18
N CYS A 14 12.57 -5.36 -3.13
CA CYS A 14 13.07 -5.42 -4.51
C CYS A 14 14.60 -5.36 -4.55
N TYR A 15 15.21 -4.45 -3.80
CA TYR A 15 16.67 -4.36 -3.71
C TYR A 15 17.31 -5.63 -3.15
N SER A 16 16.75 -6.17 -2.04
CA SER A 16 17.29 -7.38 -1.42
C SER A 16 17.16 -8.61 -2.32
N VAL A 17 16.04 -8.74 -3.04
CA VAL A 17 15.83 -9.82 -4.02
C VAL A 17 16.77 -9.67 -5.21
N ALA A 18 16.88 -8.47 -5.80
CA ALA A 18 17.78 -8.23 -6.92
C ALA A 18 19.22 -8.54 -6.57
N LYS A 19 19.67 -8.11 -5.38
CA LYS A 19 21.02 -8.39 -4.86
C LYS A 19 21.27 -9.90 -4.67
N SER A 20 20.33 -10.61 -4.05
CA SER A 20 20.41 -12.04 -3.83
C SER A 20 20.55 -12.80 -5.15
N LEU A 21 19.62 -12.59 -6.07
CA LEU A 21 19.59 -13.28 -7.36
C LEU A 21 20.77 -12.90 -8.26
N LYS A 22 21.19 -11.62 -8.25
CA LYS A 22 22.38 -11.19 -9.00
C LYS A 22 23.67 -11.88 -8.50
N ASN A 23 23.79 -12.02 -7.18
CA ASN A 23 24.91 -12.77 -6.58
C ASN A 23 24.81 -14.28 -6.89
N GLY A 24 23.61 -14.80 -7.12
CA GLY A 24 23.36 -16.16 -7.60
C GLY A 24 23.62 -16.36 -9.11
N GLY A 25 24.09 -15.32 -9.82
CA GLY A 25 24.49 -15.43 -11.23
C GLY A 25 23.36 -15.21 -12.25
N TYR A 26 22.21 -14.67 -11.83
CA TYR A 26 21.09 -14.37 -12.72
C TYR A 26 21.20 -12.97 -13.36
N PHE A 27 20.59 -12.80 -14.53
CA PHE A 27 20.38 -11.49 -15.16
C PHE A 27 19.07 -10.90 -14.60
N ILE A 28 19.11 -9.69 -14.05
CA ILE A 28 17.98 -9.11 -13.32
C ILE A 28 17.35 -7.95 -14.10
N THR A 29 16.10 -8.14 -14.51
CA THR A 29 15.25 -7.08 -15.07
C THR A 29 14.20 -6.65 -14.04
N VAL A 30 14.14 -5.36 -13.74
CA VAL A 30 13.09 -4.79 -12.88
C VAL A 30 12.06 -4.08 -13.75
N ILE A 31 10.78 -4.35 -13.51
CA ILE A 31 9.65 -3.79 -14.27
C ILE A 31 8.77 -2.96 -13.32
N ASP A 32 8.52 -1.68 -13.66
CA ASP A 32 7.61 -0.80 -12.91
C ASP A 32 7.13 0.38 -13.78
N ASN A 33 6.11 1.09 -13.33
CA ASN A 33 5.59 2.30 -13.98
C ASN A 33 6.50 3.51 -13.79
N ASP A 34 7.05 3.67 -12.58
CA ASP A 34 7.85 4.82 -12.21
C ASP A 34 9.34 4.53 -12.27
N SER A 35 10.11 5.58 -12.54
CA SER A 35 11.57 5.50 -12.49
C SER A 35 12.05 5.59 -11.04
N HIS A 36 12.19 4.45 -10.39
CA HIS A 36 12.71 4.35 -9.02
C HIS A 36 14.22 4.32 -8.96
N ALA A 37 14.78 4.63 -7.77
CA ALA A 37 16.23 4.61 -7.52
C ALA A 37 16.88 3.24 -7.83
N ILE A 38 16.11 2.15 -7.74
CA ILE A 38 16.56 0.77 -7.98
C ILE A 38 17.20 0.60 -9.38
N ARG A 39 16.78 1.39 -10.38
CA ARG A 39 17.37 1.36 -11.74
C ARG A 39 18.86 1.69 -11.77
N TYR A 40 19.39 2.34 -10.73
CA TYR A 40 20.81 2.70 -10.60
C TYR A 40 21.60 1.70 -9.78
N SER A 41 20.95 0.66 -9.27
CA SER A 41 21.59 -0.39 -8.50
C SER A 41 22.49 -1.24 -9.38
N LYS A 42 23.67 -1.58 -8.89
CA LYS A 42 24.59 -2.52 -9.55
C LYS A 42 24.05 -3.95 -9.62
N TYR A 43 22.96 -4.24 -8.92
CA TYR A 43 22.29 -5.54 -8.90
C TYR A 43 21.14 -5.63 -9.90
N VAL A 44 20.90 -4.57 -10.69
CA VAL A 44 19.88 -4.54 -11.73
C VAL A 44 20.56 -4.34 -13.08
N ASP A 45 20.39 -5.30 -13.97
CA ASP A 45 20.98 -5.26 -15.31
C ASP A 45 20.13 -4.43 -16.28
N LYS A 46 18.80 -4.51 -16.13
CA LYS A 46 17.84 -3.81 -16.98
C LYS A 46 16.68 -3.26 -16.18
N PHE A 47 16.23 -2.07 -16.51
CA PHE A 47 15.01 -1.49 -15.97
C PHE A 47 14.01 -1.23 -17.10
N LEU A 48 12.88 -1.92 -17.07
CA LEU A 48 11.78 -1.73 -18.01
C LEU A 48 10.73 -0.83 -17.37
N LYS A 49 10.61 0.39 -17.89
CA LYS A 49 9.56 1.30 -17.49
C LYS A 49 8.31 1.07 -18.34
N LEU A 50 7.22 0.62 -17.72
CA LEU A 50 5.93 0.51 -18.39
C LEU A 50 5.39 1.91 -18.75
N LYS A 51 4.78 2.01 -19.91
CA LYS A 51 4.06 3.21 -20.37
C LYS A 51 2.72 3.35 -19.66
N THR A 52 2.09 2.21 -19.41
CA THR A 52 0.76 2.10 -18.80
C THR A 52 0.84 1.90 -17.29
N ASP A 53 0.02 2.62 -16.52
CA ASP A 53 -0.08 2.43 -15.07
C ASP A 53 -0.78 1.11 -14.76
N ILE A 54 -0.02 0.16 -14.20
CA ILE A 54 -0.46 -1.19 -13.82
C ILE A 54 -1.67 -1.19 -12.86
N THR A 55 -1.88 -0.10 -12.11
CA THR A 55 -2.99 -0.01 -11.15
C THR A 55 -4.27 0.55 -11.76
N ARG A 56 -4.19 1.18 -12.93
CA ARG A 56 -5.31 1.91 -13.56
C ARG A 56 -5.79 1.32 -14.86
N ASN A 57 -4.93 0.58 -15.56
CA ASN A 57 -5.26 -0.10 -16.81
C ASN A 57 -4.46 -1.40 -16.85
N THR A 58 -4.99 -2.42 -16.17
CA THR A 58 -4.29 -3.69 -15.95
C THR A 58 -4.13 -4.47 -17.26
N PHE A 59 -5.13 -4.43 -18.16
CA PHE A 59 -5.07 -5.14 -19.44
C PHE A 59 -4.02 -4.55 -20.38
N ALA A 60 -3.91 -3.23 -20.48
CA ALA A 60 -2.89 -2.61 -21.32
C ALA A 60 -1.48 -2.86 -20.75
N ALA A 61 -1.30 -2.78 -19.43
CA ALA A 61 -0.03 -3.12 -18.78
C ALA A 61 0.35 -4.60 -18.99
N LYS A 62 -0.63 -5.52 -18.94
CA LYS A 62 -0.43 -6.93 -19.28
C LYS A 62 0.12 -7.10 -20.70
N ASN A 63 -0.48 -6.42 -21.67
CA ASN A 63 -0.06 -6.53 -23.07
C ASN A 63 1.39 -6.04 -23.27
N GLU A 64 1.79 -4.93 -22.61
CA GLU A 64 3.18 -4.45 -22.64
C GLU A 64 4.16 -5.49 -22.04
N ILE A 65 3.76 -6.14 -20.96
CA ILE A 65 4.58 -7.18 -20.31
C ILE A 65 4.68 -8.42 -21.21
N ILE A 66 3.58 -8.89 -21.78
CA ILE A 66 3.57 -10.06 -22.68
C ILE A 66 4.41 -9.79 -23.95
N GLU A 67 4.32 -8.57 -24.51
CA GLU A 67 5.18 -8.19 -25.64
C GLU A 67 6.66 -8.29 -25.27
N TYR A 68 7.03 -7.81 -24.09
CA TYR A 68 8.39 -7.96 -23.59
C TYR A 68 8.80 -9.43 -23.44
N LEU A 69 7.94 -10.27 -22.85
CA LEU A 69 8.20 -11.70 -22.65
C LEU A 69 8.36 -12.47 -23.98
N LYS A 70 7.61 -12.11 -25.03
CA LYS A 70 7.73 -12.68 -26.37
C LYS A 70 9.07 -12.36 -27.05
N LEU A 71 9.60 -11.17 -26.79
CA LEU A 71 10.86 -10.71 -27.39
C LEU A 71 12.10 -11.14 -26.60
N ASN A 72 11.93 -11.58 -25.35
CA ASN A 72 13.03 -11.90 -24.45
C ASN A 72 12.82 -13.29 -23.82
N LYS A 73 13.88 -14.08 -23.71
CA LYS A 73 13.82 -15.40 -23.07
C LYS A 73 13.91 -15.26 -21.55
N VAL A 74 12.80 -14.87 -20.93
CA VAL A 74 12.69 -14.73 -19.48
C VAL A 74 12.49 -16.08 -18.83
N SER A 75 13.35 -16.47 -17.88
CA SER A 75 13.28 -17.77 -17.20
C SER A 75 12.29 -17.77 -16.06
N ALA A 76 12.14 -16.65 -15.34
CA ALA A 76 11.17 -16.52 -14.25
C ALA A 76 10.70 -15.09 -14.04
N PHE A 77 9.49 -14.98 -13.47
CA PHE A 77 8.88 -13.72 -13.05
C PHE A 77 8.54 -13.77 -11.55
N ILE A 78 8.99 -12.78 -10.78
CA ILE A 78 8.80 -12.72 -9.33
C ILE A 78 8.07 -11.43 -8.95
N PRO A 79 6.90 -11.50 -8.29
CA PRO A 79 6.25 -10.31 -7.71
C PRO A 79 6.97 -9.89 -6.43
N VAL A 80 7.26 -8.58 -6.27
CA VAL A 80 7.94 -8.08 -5.08
C VAL A 80 7.07 -7.19 -4.19
N ASN A 81 5.83 -6.94 -4.58
CA ASN A 81 4.83 -6.23 -3.76
C ASN A 81 3.40 -6.76 -4.00
N ASP A 82 2.43 -6.31 -3.19
CA ASP A 82 1.05 -6.81 -3.25
C ASP A 82 0.33 -6.47 -4.56
N ILE A 83 0.69 -5.36 -5.21
CA ILE A 83 0.16 -4.98 -6.53
C ILE A 83 0.63 -6.00 -7.58
N ALA A 84 1.92 -6.30 -7.58
CA ALA A 84 2.51 -7.27 -8.49
C ALA A 84 1.95 -8.68 -8.29
N VAL A 85 1.77 -9.12 -7.03
CA VAL A 85 1.14 -10.41 -6.71
C VAL A 85 -0.26 -10.48 -7.29
N GLN A 86 -1.09 -9.47 -7.04
CA GLN A 86 -2.47 -9.44 -7.53
C GLN A 86 -2.53 -9.42 -9.06
N PHE A 87 -1.66 -8.65 -9.70
CA PHE A 87 -1.57 -8.54 -11.15
C PHE A 87 -1.13 -9.87 -11.78
N LEU A 88 0.00 -10.44 -11.35
CA LEU A 88 0.53 -11.69 -11.91
C LEU A 88 -0.40 -12.89 -11.66
N PHE A 89 -1.11 -12.89 -10.53
CA PHE A 89 -2.10 -13.93 -10.28
C PHE A 89 -3.29 -13.81 -11.21
N PHE A 90 -3.81 -12.61 -11.42
CA PHE A 90 -5.00 -12.38 -12.27
C PHE A 90 -4.73 -12.78 -13.73
N PHE A 91 -3.54 -12.44 -14.24
CA PHE A 91 -3.12 -12.74 -15.60
C PHE A 91 -2.18 -13.96 -15.70
N ARG A 92 -2.22 -14.85 -14.69
CA ARG A 92 -1.23 -15.93 -14.59
C ARG A 92 -1.19 -16.85 -15.82
N GLN A 93 -2.34 -17.19 -16.39
CA GLN A 93 -2.40 -18.12 -17.53
C GLN A 93 -1.64 -17.55 -18.71
N GLU A 94 -2.00 -16.33 -19.13
CA GLU A 94 -1.38 -15.71 -20.28
C GLU A 94 0.12 -15.43 -20.07
N ILE A 95 0.54 -15.17 -18.82
CA ILE A 95 1.96 -14.92 -18.51
C ILE A 95 2.74 -16.24 -18.42
N GLN A 96 2.14 -17.31 -17.88
CA GLN A 96 2.77 -18.62 -17.76
C GLN A 96 3.02 -19.29 -19.11
N ASP A 97 2.30 -18.93 -20.17
CA ASP A 97 2.59 -19.34 -21.55
C ASP A 97 3.97 -18.87 -22.04
N HIS A 98 4.58 -17.90 -21.36
CA HIS A 98 5.85 -17.28 -21.76
C HIS A 98 6.98 -17.42 -20.74
N THR A 99 6.67 -17.61 -19.45
CA THR A 99 7.67 -17.66 -18.38
C THR A 99 7.12 -18.32 -17.12
N LEU A 100 8.00 -18.87 -16.29
CA LEU A 100 7.63 -19.40 -14.98
C LEU A 100 7.33 -18.25 -14.01
N ILE A 101 6.18 -18.28 -13.33
CA ILE A 101 5.90 -17.33 -12.25
C ILE A 101 6.28 -17.99 -10.92
N LEU A 102 7.28 -17.45 -10.25
CA LEU A 102 7.67 -17.90 -8.91
C LEU A 102 6.84 -17.22 -7.84
N ASN A 103 6.61 -17.92 -6.75
CA ASN A 103 5.95 -17.45 -5.52
C ASN A 103 4.42 -17.30 -5.56
N ILE A 104 3.76 -17.46 -6.72
CA ILE A 104 2.28 -17.44 -6.86
C ILE A 104 1.78 -18.50 -7.83
N ASN A 105 2.50 -19.62 -7.92
CA ASN A 105 2.17 -20.71 -8.82
C ASN A 105 0.94 -21.55 -8.38
N VAL A 106 0.47 -21.38 -7.14
CA VAL A 106 -0.67 -22.13 -6.59
C VAL A 106 -1.79 -21.18 -6.16
N PRO A 107 -3.06 -21.41 -6.57
CA PRO A 107 -4.20 -20.55 -6.21
C PRO A 107 -4.39 -20.35 -4.70
N GLU A 108 -4.05 -21.37 -3.89
CA GLU A 108 -4.14 -21.33 -2.44
C GLU A 108 -3.25 -20.27 -1.83
N VAL A 109 -2.08 -19.99 -2.45
CA VAL A 109 -1.17 -18.94 -2.01
C VAL A 109 -1.91 -17.59 -1.96
N LEU A 110 -2.64 -17.24 -3.02
CA LEU A 110 -3.38 -15.99 -3.02
C LEU A 110 -4.54 -15.98 -2.03
N LYS A 111 -5.29 -17.08 -1.94
CA LYS A 111 -6.41 -17.25 -1.01
C LYS A 111 -6.02 -16.90 0.42
N PHE A 112 -4.85 -17.35 0.87
CA PHE A 112 -4.44 -17.16 2.27
C PHE A 112 -3.55 -15.93 2.50
N SER A 113 -2.83 -15.42 1.48
CA SER A 113 -2.03 -14.20 1.63
C SER A 113 -2.85 -12.92 1.41
N HIS A 114 -3.90 -12.95 0.59
CA HIS A 114 -4.70 -11.77 0.27
C HIS A 114 -6.03 -11.72 1.00
N ASN A 115 -6.59 -12.85 1.42
CA ASN A 115 -7.83 -12.89 2.20
C ASN A 115 -7.53 -13.17 3.68
N LYS A 116 -7.55 -12.10 4.48
CA LYS A 116 -7.23 -12.14 5.91
C LYS A 116 -8.21 -13.00 6.72
N TYR A 117 -9.46 -13.08 6.28
CA TYR A 117 -10.46 -13.90 6.97
C TYR A 117 -10.25 -15.40 6.70
N CYS A 118 -9.91 -15.79 5.47
CA CYS A 118 -9.57 -17.18 5.17
C CYS A 118 -8.36 -17.65 5.98
N LEU A 119 -7.32 -16.81 6.08
CA LEU A 119 -6.15 -17.11 6.88
C LEU A 119 -6.50 -17.26 8.38
N TRP A 120 -7.25 -16.30 8.92
CA TRP A 120 -7.69 -16.33 10.32
C TRP A 120 -8.50 -17.59 10.63
N LYS A 121 -9.44 -17.95 9.74
CA LYS A 121 -10.31 -19.12 9.90
C LYS A 121 -9.49 -20.41 9.94
N ILE A 122 -8.64 -20.66 8.95
CA ILE A 122 -7.81 -21.89 8.90
C ILE A 122 -6.84 -21.93 10.08
N ALA A 123 -6.23 -20.81 10.49
CA ALA A 123 -5.35 -20.78 11.65
C ALA A 123 -6.07 -21.18 12.94
N LYS A 124 -7.30 -20.69 13.13
CA LYS A 124 -8.15 -21.04 14.28
C LYS A 124 -8.52 -22.52 14.27
N GLU A 125 -8.90 -23.07 13.12
CA GLU A 125 -9.20 -24.51 12.94
C GLU A 125 -7.98 -25.40 13.25
N LEU A 126 -6.78 -24.92 12.95
CA LEU A 126 -5.52 -25.59 13.25
C LEU A 126 -5.03 -25.38 14.70
N GLY A 127 -5.78 -24.69 15.56
CA GLY A 127 -5.38 -24.38 16.93
C GLY A 127 -4.18 -23.43 17.02
N ILE A 128 -3.91 -22.63 15.99
CA ILE A 128 -2.90 -21.58 16.00
C ILE A 128 -3.50 -20.35 16.66
N PRO A 129 -2.84 -19.74 17.65
CA PRO A 129 -3.37 -18.53 18.28
C PRO A 129 -3.57 -17.40 17.27
N VAL A 130 -4.74 -16.82 17.24
CA VAL A 130 -5.12 -15.65 16.42
C VAL A 130 -5.82 -14.63 17.30
N PRO A 131 -5.76 -13.33 16.97
CA PRO A 131 -6.52 -12.31 17.68
C PRO A 131 -8.02 -12.56 17.53
N ASP A 132 -8.80 -12.22 18.57
CA ASP A 132 -10.26 -12.28 18.49
C ASP A 132 -10.75 -11.36 17.39
N SER A 133 -11.58 -11.91 16.51
CA SER A 133 -12.01 -11.23 15.29
C SER A 133 -13.44 -11.59 14.93
N VAL A 134 -14.18 -10.59 14.40
CA VAL A 134 -15.54 -10.74 13.91
C VAL A 134 -15.57 -10.30 12.44
N LEU A 135 -16.20 -11.13 11.59
CA LEU A 135 -16.46 -10.79 10.19
C LEU A 135 -17.75 -9.99 10.12
N ILE A 136 -17.70 -8.86 9.45
CA ILE A 136 -18.86 -8.02 9.10
C ILE A 136 -19.02 -8.05 7.59
N SER A 137 -20.13 -8.62 7.12
CA SER A 137 -20.43 -8.78 5.69
C SER A 137 -21.50 -7.81 5.19
N SER A 138 -22.26 -7.20 6.09
CA SER A 138 -23.28 -6.21 5.76
C SER A 138 -23.41 -5.13 6.83
N TYR A 139 -23.99 -3.98 6.46
CA TYR A 139 -24.26 -2.91 7.42
C TYR A 139 -25.31 -3.32 8.45
N VAL A 140 -26.29 -4.14 8.07
CA VAL A 140 -27.31 -4.68 8.98
C VAL A 140 -26.65 -5.50 10.09
N GLN A 141 -25.82 -6.47 9.72
CA GLN A 141 -25.06 -7.27 10.68
C GLN A 141 -24.20 -6.39 11.61
N PHE A 142 -23.59 -5.33 11.08
CA PHE A 142 -22.84 -4.38 11.91
C PHE A 142 -23.74 -3.70 12.96
N GLN A 143 -24.95 -3.25 12.58
CA GLN A 143 -25.89 -2.61 13.51
C GLN A 143 -26.29 -3.55 14.66
N GLU A 144 -26.47 -4.84 14.39
CA GLU A 144 -26.79 -5.86 15.39
C GLU A 144 -25.63 -6.08 16.39
N LEU A 145 -24.39 -6.01 15.92
CA LEU A 145 -23.21 -6.34 16.72
C LEU A 145 -22.50 -5.12 17.33
N LYS A 146 -22.84 -3.90 16.94
CA LYS A 146 -22.05 -2.69 17.25
C LYS A 146 -21.85 -2.41 18.75
N SER A 147 -22.81 -2.82 19.60
CA SER A 147 -22.76 -2.65 21.06
C SER A 147 -21.74 -3.58 21.75
N GLN A 148 -21.30 -4.65 21.06
CA GLN A 148 -20.39 -5.65 21.62
C GLN A 148 -18.92 -5.25 21.46
N PHE A 149 -18.60 -4.25 20.61
CA PHE A 149 -17.21 -3.91 20.33
C PHE A 149 -16.57 -3.07 21.43
N LYS A 150 -15.42 -3.54 21.90
CA LYS A 150 -14.55 -2.83 22.85
C LYS A 150 -13.49 -2.04 22.09
N PHE A 151 -13.23 -0.81 22.47
CA PHE A 151 -12.25 0.07 21.81
C PHE A 151 -10.98 0.19 22.62
N PRO A 152 -9.81 0.37 21.95
CA PRO A 152 -9.61 0.49 20.51
C PRO A 152 -9.72 -0.85 19.76
N ILE A 153 -10.13 -0.81 18.47
CA ILE A 153 -10.29 -1.98 17.60
C ILE A 153 -9.50 -1.77 16.30
N ILE A 154 -9.06 -2.85 15.67
CA ILE A 154 -8.48 -2.85 14.33
C ILE A 154 -9.57 -3.22 13.32
N ALA A 155 -9.88 -2.32 12.40
CA ALA A 155 -10.77 -2.58 11.29
C ALA A 155 -9.96 -2.86 10.02
N LYS A 156 -10.15 -4.04 9.45
CA LYS A 156 -9.40 -4.53 8.27
C LYS A 156 -10.39 -4.94 7.17
N PRO A 157 -10.34 -4.36 5.97
CA PRO A 157 -10.90 -5.03 4.79
C PRO A 157 -10.28 -6.42 4.65
N ILE A 158 -11.11 -7.42 4.33
CA ILE A 158 -10.61 -8.81 4.23
C ILE A 158 -9.58 -8.97 3.13
N TYR A 159 -9.66 -8.18 2.06
CA TYR A 159 -8.66 -8.14 1.00
C TYR A 159 -7.68 -6.99 1.17
N SER A 160 -6.41 -7.23 0.85
CA SER A 160 -5.39 -6.17 0.78
C SER A 160 -5.44 -5.45 -0.57
N ARG A 161 -5.72 -6.19 -1.64
CA ARG A 161 -5.87 -5.71 -3.01
C ARG A 161 -6.99 -6.49 -3.71
N LEU A 162 -7.63 -5.86 -4.69
CA LEU A 162 -8.66 -6.48 -5.53
C LEU A 162 -8.61 -5.87 -6.93
N ILE A 163 -8.69 -6.69 -7.98
CA ILE A 163 -8.89 -6.19 -9.35
C ILE A 163 -10.39 -6.08 -9.61
N LYS A 164 -10.82 -4.88 -9.99
CA LYS A 164 -12.18 -4.57 -10.39
C LYS A 164 -12.15 -3.50 -11.48
N ASP A 165 -12.94 -3.69 -12.54
CA ASP A 165 -13.11 -2.74 -13.65
C ASP A 165 -11.75 -2.25 -14.22
N ASP A 166 -10.88 -3.21 -14.55
CA ASP A 166 -9.53 -2.97 -15.10
C ASP A 166 -8.58 -2.15 -14.17
N ARG A 167 -8.84 -2.16 -12.85
CA ARG A 167 -8.07 -1.40 -11.86
C ARG A 167 -7.71 -2.24 -10.65
N ILE A 168 -6.57 -1.96 -10.03
CA ILE A 168 -6.18 -2.57 -8.75
C ILE A 168 -6.58 -1.64 -7.62
N LEU A 169 -7.61 -2.03 -6.88
CA LEU A 169 -8.06 -1.34 -5.67
C LEU A 169 -7.18 -1.72 -4.48
N GLY A 170 -6.84 -0.73 -3.66
CA GLY A 170 -6.07 -0.92 -2.45
C GLY A 170 -6.87 -0.61 -1.20
N PHE A 171 -6.74 -1.45 -0.18
CA PHE A 171 -7.42 -1.28 1.08
C PHE A 171 -6.43 -1.13 2.23
N SER A 172 -6.74 -0.25 3.18
CA SER A 172 -5.90 0.02 4.35
C SER A 172 -6.53 -0.48 5.64
N VAL A 173 -5.69 -0.92 6.56
CA VAL A 173 -6.06 -1.26 7.94
C VAL A 173 -6.15 0.03 8.76
N LYS A 174 -7.14 0.14 9.64
CA LYS A 174 -7.33 1.32 10.50
C LYS A 174 -7.51 0.91 11.96
N LYS A 175 -6.75 1.54 12.86
CA LYS A 175 -7.00 1.47 14.30
C LYS A 175 -8.06 2.50 14.66
N ILE A 176 -9.16 2.06 15.22
CA ILE A 176 -10.35 2.85 15.52
C ILE A 176 -10.53 2.95 17.02
N LYS A 177 -10.85 4.14 17.52
CA LYS A 177 -10.86 4.45 18.94
C LYS A 177 -12.25 4.57 19.55
N ASN A 178 -13.28 4.72 18.73
CA ASN A 178 -14.67 4.91 19.17
C ASN A 178 -15.67 4.39 18.14
N LEU A 179 -16.92 4.27 18.55
CA LEU A 179 -18.01 3.71 17.75
C LEU A 179 -18.34 4.56 16.51
N ASN A 180 -18.32 5.89 16.63
CA ASN A 180 -18.65 6.77 15.50
C ASN A 180 -17.64 6.62 14.35
N ASP A 181 -16.33 6.56 14.69
CA ASP A 181 -15.29 6.32 13.69
C ASP A 181 -15.43 4.94 13.06
N LEU A 182 -15.88 3.93 13.84
CA LEU A 182 -16.10 2.58 13.31
C LEU A 182 -17.29 2.56 12.36
N GLU A 183 -18.40 3.16 12.73
CA GLU A 183 -19.60 3.23 11.91
C GLU A 183 -19.31 3.92 10.57
N ASN A 184 -18.61 5.05 10.59
CA ASN A 184 -18.19 5.75 9.38
C ASN A 184 -17.29 4.87 8.49
N PHE A 185 -16.34 4.14 9.09
CA PHE A 185 -15.47 3.24 8.35
C PHE A 185 -16.23 2.08 7.72
N VAL A 186 -17.20 1.49 8.46
CA VAL A 186 -18.04 0.40 7.96
C VAL A 186 -18.90 0.89 6.79
N ARG A 187 -19.60 2.02 6.95
CA ARG A 187 -20.42 2.61 5.87
C ARG A 187 -19.62 2.86 4.60
N GLU A 188 -18.38 3.35 4.74
CA GLU A 188 -17.51 3.64 3.60
C GLU A 188 -17.07 2.38 2.85
N LYS A 189 -16.82 1.27 3.55
CA LYS A 189 -16.10 0.12 2.98
C LYS A 189 -16.98 -1.11 2.72
N ILE A 190 -18.08 -1.29 3.45
CA ILE A 190 -18.82 -2.55 3.46
C ILE A 190 -19.40 -2.94 2.10
N ASN A 191 -19.78 -1.98 1.27
CA ASN A 191 -20.30 -2.23 -0.07
C ASN A 191 -19.22 -2.65 -1.08
N THR A 192 -17.94 -2.43 -0.74
CA THR A 192 -16.82 -2.81 -1.61
C THR A 192 -16.17 -4.12 -1.18
N THR A 193 -16.08 -4.36 0.12
CA THR A 193 -15.46 -5.55 0.70
C THR A 193 -15.96 -5.81 2.11
N PRO A 194 -16.18 -7.07 2.51
CA PRO A 194 -16.40 -7.41 3.90
C PRO A 194 -15.25 -6.93 4.79
N LEU A 195 -15.53 -6.71 6.07
CA LEU A 195 -14.60 -6.19 7.05
C LEU A 195 -14.34 -7.22 8.16
N MET A 196 -13.11 -7.34 8.59
CA MET A 196 -12.74 -8.06 9.80
C MET A 196 -12.43 -7.03 10.90
N LEU A 197 -13.23 -7.04 11.97
CA LEU A 197 -13.02 -6.24 13.18
C LEU A 197 -12.26 -7.10 14.18
N GLN A 198 -11.13 -6.62 14.65
CA GLN A 198 -10.16 -7.40 15.40
C GLN A 198 -9.70 -6.63 16.63
N GLU A 199 -9.49 -7.32 17.75
CA GLU A 199 -8.88 -6.75 18.95
C GLU A 199 -7.48 -6.19 18.68
N VAL A 200 -7.08 -5.23 19.51
CA VAL A 200 -5.72 -4.65 19.45
C VAL A 200 -4.79 -5.43 20.33
N LEU A 201 -3.86 -6.15 19.75
CA LEU A 201 -2.80 -6.81 20.48
C LEU A 201 -1.64 -5.85 20.76
N VAL A 202 -1.17 -5.86 22.01
CA VAL A 202 0.02 -5.14 22.45
C VAL A 202 1.13 -6.15 22.70
N GLY A 203 2.23 -6.03 21.97
CA GLY A 203 3.34 -6.97 22.06
C GLY A 203 4.41 -6.67 21.01
N GLN A 204 5.38 -7.56 20.87
CA GLN A 204 6.50 -7.45 19.95
C GLN A 204 6.21 -8.17 18.63
N GLY A 205 6.55 -7.56 17.49
CA GLY A 205 6.44 -8.22 16.20
C GLY A 205 7.51 -9.27 15.99
N ALA A 206 7.13 -10.41 15.41
CA ALA A 206 8.05 -11.49 15.01
C ALA A 206 7.66 -12.00 13.62
N GLY A 207 8.60 -12.60 12.89
CA GLY A 207 8.38 -13.20 11.59
C GLY A 207 9.01 -14.58 11.51
N TYR A 208 8.23 -15.55 11.03
CA TYR A 208 8.74 -16.83 10.57
C TYR A 208 8.82 -16.82 9.06
N ASN A 209 10.00 -17.00 8.51
CA ASN A 209 10.31 -16.85 7.11
C ASN A 209 10.73 -18.20 6.55
N PHE A 210 10.23 -18.56 5.38
CA PHE A 210 10.45 -19.91 4.86
C PHE A 210 10.44 -19.97 3.33
N LEU A 211 11.04 -21.05 2.82
CA LEU A 211 10.86 -21.62 1.48
C LEU A 211 10.20 -22.98 1.65
N SER A 212 9.15 -23.24 0.89
CA SER A 212 8.46 -24.55 0.89
C SER A 212 8.08 -24.99 -0.52
N THR A 213 7.83 -26.28 -0.66
CA THR A 213 7.29 -26.92 -1.86
C THR A 213 6.18 -27.86 -1.46
N GLY A 214 4.96 -27.66 -1.99
CA GLY A 214 3.79 -28.48 -1.70
C GLY A 214 3.40 -28.55 -0.23
N GLY A 215 3.73 -27.55 0.59
CA GLY A 215 3.50 -27.52 2.03
C GLY A 215 4.65 -28.05 2.88
N ASN A 216 5.69 -28.61 2.27
CA ASN A 216 6.89 -29.05 2.98
C ASN A 216 7.90 -27.91 3.08
N VAL A 217 8.26 -27.50 4.30
CA VAL A 217 9.23 -26.42 4.54
C VAL A 217 10.65 -26.95 4.33
N LEU A 218 11.32 -26.42 3.31
CA LEU A 218 12.70 -26.78 2.94
C LEU A 218 13.74 -26.03 3.78
N LYS A 219 13.58 -24.72 3.93
CA LYS A 219 14.47 -23.86 4.73
C LYS A 219 13.64 -22.79 5.43
N SER A 220 14.07 -22.40 6.64
CA SER A 220 13.40 -21.35 7.41
C SER A 220 14.33 -20.63 8.35
N TYR A 221 13.98 -19.38 8.69
CA TYR A 221 14.57 -18.61 9.78
C TYR A 221 13.49 -17.76 10.45
N ALA A 222 13.73 -17.37 11.70
CA ALA A 222 12.83 -16.47 12.42
C ALA A 222 13.56 -15.19 12.85
N HIS A 223 12.79 -14.13 13.04
CA HIS A 223 13.30 -12.86 13.55
C HIS A 223 12.27 -12.18 14.43
N GLU A 224 12.76 -11.32 15.31
CA GLU A 224 11.95 -10.38 16.08
C GLU A 224 12.28 -8.93 15.70
N ARG A 225 11.29 -8.05 15.90
CA ARG A 225 11.41 -6.61 15.62
C ARG A 225 11.78 -5.90 16.93
N ILE A 226 13.02 -5.44 17.04
CA ILE A 226 13.50 -4.75 18.24
C ILE A 226 13.00 -3.31 18.28
N ASN A 227 12.96 -2.64 17.12
CA ASN A 227 12.57 -1.24 16.99
C ASN A 227 11.43 -1.12 15.99
N GLU A 228 10.20 -0.97 16.49
CA GLU A 228 9.00 -0.84 15.66
C GLU A 228 8.52 0.62 15.58
N GLU A 229 7.91 0.99 14.45
CA GLU A 229 7.24 2.28 14.28
C GLU A 229 6.05 2.38 15.22
N TRP A 230 5.79 3.59 15.74
CA TRP A 230 4.63 3.85 16.58
C TRP A 230 3.33 3.64 15.80
N GLY A 231 2.63 2.57 16.11
CA GLY A 231 1.43 2.11 15.40
C GLY A 231 1.57 0.73 14.77
N GLY A 232 2.79 0.17 14.74
CA GLY A 232 3.09 -1.16 14.20
C GLY A 232 3.37 -1.16 12.70
N GLY A 233 3.88 -2.27 12.19
CA GLY A 233 4.03 -2.54 10.77
C GLY A 233 5.46 -2.47 10.24
N GLN A 234 6.21 -1.42 10.50
CA GLN A 234 7.61 -1.31 10.04
C GLN A 234 8.60 -1.40 11.20
N SER A 235 9.76 -1.98 10.92
CA SER A 235 10.86 -2.07 11.88
C SER A 235 12.16 -1.58 11.26
N THR A 236 12.97 -0.89 12.05
CA THR A 236 14.29 -0.42 11.65
C THR A 236 15.42 -1.25 12.23
N LEU A 237 15.21 -1.93 13.35
CA LEU A 237 16.16 -2.87 13.94
C LEU A 237 15.48 -4.22 14.17
N ARG A 238 16.10 -5.27 13.67
CA ARG A 238 15.62 -6.64 13.73
C ARG A 238 16.74 -7.57 14.19
N LYS A 239 16.37 -8.61 14.90
CA LYS A 239 17.27 -9.65 15.39
C LYS A 239 16.77 -11.02 14.91
N SER A 240 17.66 -11.85 14.38
CA SER A 240 17.33 -13.25 14.18
C SER A 240 17.14 -13.95 15.52
N ILE A 241 16.21 -14.89 15.58
CA ILE A 241 15.92 -15.72 16.77
C ILE A 241 15.84 -17.19 16.36
N PRO A 242 16.00 -18.14 17.29
CA PRO A 242 15.74 -19.54 17.02
C PRO A 242 14.33 -19.76 16.47
N VAL A 243 14.17 -20.61 15.45
CA VAL A 243 12.88 -20.85 14.80
C VAL A 243 11.85 -21.47 15.75
N ASP A 244 12.30 -22.18 16.77
CA ASP A 244 11.43 -22.81 17.78
C ASP A 244 11.04 -21.87 18.93
N GLN A 245 11.66 -20.70 19.01
CA GLN A 245 11.27 -19.68 19.99
C GLN A 245 9.80 -19.31 19.80
N TYR A 246 9.06 -19.23 20.89
CA TYR A 246 7.61 -18.99 20.92
C TYR A 246 6.77 -20.04 20.14
N ASN A 247 7.29 -21.25 19.90
CA ASN A 247 6.64 -22.26 19.06
C ASN A 247 6.37 -21.82 17.59
N LEU A 248 7.12 -20.84 17.07
CA LEU A 248 6.90 -20.31 15.72
C LEU A 248 7.03 -21.39 14.65
N ASN A 249 8.04 -22.28 14.76
CA ASN A 249 8.25 -23.37 13.82
C ASN A 249 7.07 -24.36 13.80
N LEU A 250 6.58 -24.75 15.00
CA LEU A 250 5.46 -25.67 15.14
C LEU A 250 4.19 -25.13 14.45
N TYR A 251 3.78 -23.92 14.80
CA TYR A 251 2.57 -23.31 14.26
C TYR A 251 2.71 -23.00 12.76
N SER A 252 3.88 -22.50 12.36
CA SER A 252 4.11 -22.15 10.95
C SER A 252 4.14 -23.38 10.05
N LYS A 253 4.84 -24.44 10.42
CA LYS A 253 4.87 -25.69 9.64
C LYS A 253 3.47 -26.31 9.53
N ARG A 254 2.70 -26.32 10.63
CA ARG A 254 1.31 -26.78 10.61
C ARG A 254 0.46 -26.01 9.60
N LEU A 255 0.55 -24.68 9.60
CA LEU A 255 -0.15 -23.83 8.66
C LEU A 255 0.31 -24.06 7.22
N VAL A 256 1.64 -23.99 6.97
CA VAL A 256 2.25 -24.15 5.64
C VAL A 256 1.86 -25.47 4.99
N ASN A 257 1.87 -26.55 5.79
CA ASN A 257 1.45 -27.88 5.33
C ASN A 257 -0.04 -27.93 4.98
N ALA A 258 -0.91 -27.42 5.87
CA ALA A 258 -2.36 -27.44 5.66
C ALA A 258 -2.80 -26.66 4.42
N ILE A 259 -2.12 -25.52 4.11
CA ILE A 259 -2.43 -24.70 2.93
C ILE A 259 -1.58 -25.07 1.71
N ARG A 260 -0.74 -26.11 1.80
CA ARG A 260 0.14 -26.63 0.74
C ARG A 260 0.97 -25.54 0.04
N TRP A 261 1.53 -24.62 0.83
CA TRP A 261 2.28 -23.49 0.30
C TRP A 261 3.50 -23.92 -0.52
N SER A 262 3.71 -23.25 -1.66
CA SER A 262 4.93 -23.37 -2.47
C SER A 262 5.53 -21.99 -2.75
N GLY A 263 6.85 -21.84 -2.57
CA GLY A 263 7.57 -20.59 -2.68
C GLY A 263 8.00 -20.00 -1.34
N ILE A 264 8.49 -18.76 -1.36
CA ILE A 264 8.88 -18.06 -0.13
C ILE A 264 7.73 -17.24 0.44
N ALA A 265 7.64 -17.19 1.77
CA ALA A 265 6.74 -16.28 2.46
C ALA A 265 7.25 -15.95 3.87
N MET A 266 6.63 -14.92 4.46
CA MET A 266 6.79 -14.57 5.86
C MET A 266 5.44 -14.65 6.56
N ILE A 267 5.35 -15.47 7.61
CA ILE A 267 4.23 -15.46 8.55
C ILE A 267 4.56 -14.45 9.64
N GLU A 268 3.69 -13.46 9.79
CA GLU A 268 3.85 -12.41 10.79
C GLU A 268 3.09 -12.76 12.06
N TYR A 269 3.79 -12.66 13.17
CA TYR A 269 3.25 -12.89 14.52
C TYR A 269 3.36 -11.64 15.38
N LYS A 270 2.46 -11.53 16.36
CA LYS A 270 2.57 -10.61 17.49
C LYS A 270 2.77 -11.44 18.75
N ILE A 271 3.88 -11.21 19.45
CA ILE A 271 4.21 -11.90 20.69
C ILE A 271 3.66 -11.08 21.85
N CYS A 272 2.67 -11.62 22.53
CA CYS A 272 2.04 -11.01 23.69
C CYS A 272 2.23 -11.95 24.88
N ASP A 273 2.93 -11.52 25.91
CA ASP A 273 3.24 -12.32 27.12
C ASP A 273 3.81 -13.71 26.78
N GLY A 274 4.74 -13.74 25.82
CA GLY A 274 5.40 -14.98 25.36
C GLY A 274 4.56 -15.85 24.42
N LYS A 275 3.28 -15.52 24.16
CA LYS A 275 2.39 -16.24 23.26
C LYS A 275 2.36 -15.59 21.88
N PRO A 276 2.58 -16.35 20.79
CA PRO A 276 2.52 -15.82 19.44
C PRO A 276 1.08 -15.83 18.93
N TYR A 277 0.64 -14.69 18.38
CA TYR A 277 -0.63 -14.56 17.68
C TYR A 277 -0.35 -14.33 16.20
N LEU A 278 -0.89 -15.18 15.34
CA LEU A 278 -0.74 -15.04 13.90
C LEU A 278 -1.54 -13.82 13.40
N ILE A 279 -0.87 -12.95 12.66
CA ILE A 279 -1.45 -11.70 12.14
C ILE A 279 -1.75 -11.79 10.65
N GLU A 280 -0.74 -12.18 9.85
CA GLU A 280 -0.85 -12.30 8.40
C GLU A 280 0.23 -13.20 7.81
N ILE A 281 0.05 -13.58 6.55
CA ILE A 281 1.07 -14.21 5.73
C ILE A 281 1.38 -13.30 4.54
N ASN A 282 2.65 -12.94 4.39
CA ASN A 282 3.14 -12.15 3.26
C ASN A 282 3.67 -13.10 2.18
N GLY A 283 2.85 -13.37 1.15
CA GLY A 283 3.16 -14.26 0.04
C GLY A 283 4.07 -13.63 -1.02
N ARG A 284 4.94 -12.74 -0.61
CA ARG A 284 5.89 -12.01 -1.43
C ARG A 284 7.13 -11.65 -0.62
N PRO A 285 8.23 -11.23 -1.26
CA PRO A 285 9.38 -10.71 -0.54
C PRO A 285 9.01 -9.57 0.42
N TRP A 286 9.63 -9.50 1.56
CA TRP A 286 9.33 -8.59 2.67
C TRP A 286 10.53 -7.72 3.07
N GLY A 287 10.29 -6.64 3.79
CA GLY A 287 11.31 -5.64 4.12
C GLY A 287 12.40 -6.11 5.11
N SER A 288 12.24 -7.25 5.80
CA SER A 288 13.24 -7.83 6.72
C SER A 288 14.04 -8.99 6.12
N LEU A 289 14.01 -9.18 4.82
CA LEU A 289 14.63 -10.31 4.12
C LEU A 289 16.15 -10.39 4.35
N GLU A 290 16.83 -9.24 4.46
CA GLU A 290 18.27 -9.17 4.77
C GLU A 290 18.68 -9.88 6.08
N VAL A 291 17.76 -10.06 7.03
CA VAL A 291 18.05 -10.82 8.27
C VAL A 291 18.42 -12.25 7.92
N GLY A 292 17.65 -12.92 7.07
CA GLY A 292 17.95 -14.27 6.61
C GLY A 292 19.27 -14.35 5.84
N VAL A 293 19.48 -13.44 4.89
CA VAL A 293 20.73 -13.38 4.11
C VAL A 293 21.96 -13.25 5.02
N LYS A 294 21.88 -12.37 6.04
CA LYS A 294 22.97 -12.19 7.02
C LYS A 294 23.12 -13.36 7.99
N ALA A 295 22.04 -14.06 8.27
CA ALA A 295 22.06 -15.31 9.04
C ALA A 295 22.55 -16.53 8.22
N GLY A 296 22.79 -16.38 6.91
CA GLY A 296 23.25 -17.46 6.04
C GLY A 296 22.14 -18.22 5.31
N ILE A 297 20.88 -17.72 5.37
CA ILE A 297 19.71 -18.31 4.71
C ILE A 297 19.16 -17.32 3.68
N ASP A 298 19.65 -17.44 2.44
CA ASP A 298 19.25 -16.59 1.31
C ASP A 298 18.06 -17.18 0.56
N LEU A 299 16.84 -16.94 1.08
CA LEU A 299 15.61 -17.54 0.55
C LEU A 299 15.33 -17.22 -0.92
N PRO A 300 15.56 -15.99 -1.47
CA PRO A 300 15.36 -15.75 -2.90
C PRO A 300 16.27 -16.58 -3.79
N SER A 301 17.56 -16.69 -3.46
CA SER A 301 18.51 -17.52 -4.19
C SER A 301 18.14 -19.01 -4.10
N LEU A 302 17.80 -19.48 -2.91
CA LEU A 302 17.34 -20.86 -2.68
C LEU A 302 16.06 -21.16 -3.47
N MET A 303 15.10 -20.22 -3.54
CA MET A 303 13.88 -20.37 -4.33
C MET A 303 14.20 -20.48 -5.83
N ALA A 304 15.09 -19.63 -6.35
CA ALA A 304 15.47 -19.69 -7.75
C ALA A 304 16.17 -21.01 -8.08
N ASN A 305 17.04 -21.50 -7.21
CA ASN A 305 17.73 -22.79 -7.38
C ASN A 305 16.72 -23.95 -7.32
N GLU A 306 15.77 -23.96 -6.39
CA GLU A 306 14.75 -25.01 -6.27
C GLU A 306 13.88 -25.11 -7.54
N PHE A 307 13.36 -23.99 -8.01
CA PHE A 307 12.37 -23.99 -9.08
C PHE A 307 12.96 -23.86 -10.50
N LEU A 308 14.20 -23.38 -10.66
CA LEU A 308 14.86 -23.22 -11.97
C LEU A 308 15.98 -24.21 -12.26
N GLU A 309 16.62 -24.74 -11.22
CA GLU A 309 17.78 -25.63 -11.36
C GLU A 309 17.49 -27.06 -10.86
N SER A 310 16.39 -27.26 -10.14
CA SER A 310 15.99 -28.57 -9.54
C SER A 310 17.06 -29.17 -8.60
N ASN A 311 17.87 -28.34 -7.95
CA ASN A 311 19.11 -28.76 -7.28
C ASN A 311 19.03 -28.88 -5.75
N LEU A 312 17.90 -28.53 -5.09
CA LEU A 312 17.81 -28.59 -3.62
C LEU A 312 17.39 -29.95 -3.07
N ALA A 313 16.96 -30.89 -3.91
CA ALA A 313 16.48 -32.20 -3.45
C ALA A 313 17.55 -33.06 -2.77
N SER A 314 18.84 -32.68 -2.83
CA SER A 314 19.96 -33.46 -2.29
C SER A 314 20.52 -32.97 -0.95
N ASP A 315 20.18 -31.75 -0.51
CA ASP A 315 20.78 -31.17 0.71
C ASP A 315 19.77 -31.11 1.89
N SER A 316 19.14 -32.27 2.15
CA SER A 316 18.19 -32.45 3.26
C SER A 316 18.89 -32.62 4.64
N SER A 317 20.13 -32.13 4.79
CA SER A 317 20.74 -32.03 6.10
C SER A 317 20.01 -30.92 6.88
N SER A 318 19.05 -31.35 7.66
CA SER A 318 18.18 -30.57 8.55
C SER A 318 18.91 -29.98 9.76
N ASN A 319 20.13 -29.50 9.58
CA ASN A 319 20.78 -28.72 10.63
C ASN A 319 20.17 -27.33 10.62
N VAL A 320 19.21 -27.10 11.54
CA VAL A 320 18.68 -25.78 11.90
C VAL A 320 19.84 -24.97 12.47
N TYR A 321 20.64 -24.39 11.57
CA TYR A 321 21.75 -23.54 11.98
C TYR A 321 21.20 -22.17 12.35
N TYR A 322 21.13 -21.92 13.66
CA TYR A 322 20.81 -20.61 14.18
C TYR A 322 22.09 -19.77 14.30
N LYS A 323 22.10 -18.64 13.60
CA LYS A 323 23.13 -17.60 13.76
C LYS A 323 22.46 -16.31 14.22
N GLU A 324 22.84 -15.84 15.40
CA GLU A 324 22.37 -14.54 15.87
C GLU A 324 22.93 -13.41 15.01
N VAL A 325 22.04 -12.62 14.42
CA VAL A 325 22.41 -11.42 13.67
C VAL A 325 21.46 -10.29 13.99
N PHE A 326 21.98 -9.07 13.96
CA PHE A 326 21.21 -7.84 14.05
C PHE A 326 21.31 -7.10 12.73
N VAL A 327 20.15 -6.70 12.17
CA VAL A 327 20.09 -5.92 10.92
C VAL A 327 19.35 -4.63 11.16
N ARG A 328 19.99 -3.52 10.82
CA ARG A 328 19.50 -2.17 11.07
C ARG A 328 19.38 -1.36 9.78
N ASN A 329 18.34 -0.52 9.72
CA ASN A 329 18.16 0.49 8.70
C ASN A 329 18.31 1.88 9.32
N LEU A 330 19.49 2.46 9.19
CA LEU A 330 19.85 3.74 9.83
C LEU A 330 19.09 4.92 9.22
N TYR A 331 18.88 4.93 7.91
CA TYR A 331 18.19 6.02 7.23
C TYR A 331 16.74 6.16 7.70
N ASN A 332 15.99 5.07 7.69
CA ASN A 332 14.60 5.10 8.18
C ASN A 332 14.52 5.45 9.67
N GLU A 333 15.45 4.97 10.46
CA GLU A 333 15.50 5.28 11.89
C GLU A 333 15.75 6.76 12.13
N LEU A 334 16.70 7.36 11.39
CA LEU A 334 16.95 8.80 11.45
C LEU A 334 15.69 9.61 11.06
N ILE A 335 15.00 9.20 9.99
CA ILE A 335 13.75 9.85 9.57
C ILE A 335 12.68 9.74 10.66
N TRP A 336 12.55 8.60 11.35
CA TRP A 336 11.59 8.45 12.45
C TRP A 336 11.91 9.37 13.63
N ILE A 337 13.18 9.46 14.00
CA ILE A 337 13.63 10.31 15.11
C ILE A 337 13.38 11.79 14.80
N LEU A 338 13.69 12.21 13.57
CA LEU A 338 13.43 13.57 13.12
C LEU A 338 11.92 13.90 13.09
N ARG A 339 11.08 12.92 12.74
CA ARG A 339 9.61 13.06 12.78
C ARG A 339 9.08 13.11 14.21
N ALA A 340 9.68 12.37 15.13
CA ALA A 340 9.26 12.29 16.53
C ALA A 340 9.50 13.60 17.30
N LYS A 341 10.37 14.50 16.81
CA LYS A 341 10.73 15.79 17.44
C LYS A 341 11.06 15.67 18.95
N SER A 342 11.68 14.57 19.35
CA SER A 342 11.99 14.26 20.75
C SER A 342 13.50 14.13 20.96
N LEU A 343 14.09 15.05 21.73
CA LEU A 343 15.51 15.03 22.09
C LEU A 343 15.89 13.74 22.85
N GLN A 344 15.02 13.27 23.75
CA GLN A 344 15.27 12.02 24.49
C GLN A 344 15.40 10.80 23.56
N LYS A 345 14.55 10.72 22.52
CA LYS A 345 14.63 9.64 21.52
C LYS A 345 15.91 9.74 20.69
N PHE A 346 16.32 10.96 20.33
CA PHE A 346 17.56 11.20 19.62
C PHE A 346 18.78 10.76 20.45
N ILE A 347 18.82 11.13 21.74
CA ILE A 347 19.89 10.72 22.66
C ILE A 347 19.93 9.20 22.81
N LYS A 348 18.79 8.54 23.05
CA LYS A 348 18.71 7.08 23.11
C LYS A 348 19.20 6.42 21.83
N TRP A 349 18.88 6.99 20.68
CA TRP A 349 19.36 6.52 19.38
C TRP A 349 20.88 6.63 19.26
N LEU A 350 21.48 7.77 19.61
CA LEU A 350 22.93 7.96 19.62
C LEU A 350 23.64 6.90 20.50
N PHE A 351 23.10 6.63 21.69
CA PHE A 351 23.65 5.58 22.55
C PHE A 351 23.49 4.18 21.93
N SER A 352 22.42 3.92 21.20
CA SER A 352 22.20 2.65 20.52
C SER A 352 23.20 2.41 19.37
N LEU A 353 23.85 3.47 18.85
CA LEU A 353 24.90 3.33 17.84
C LEU A 353 26.17 2.64 18.38
N ARG A 354 26.40 2.67 19.69
CA ARG A 354 27.54 1.96 20.32
C ARG A 354 27.46 0.44 20.16
N VAL A 355 26.28 -0.12 19.88
CA VAL A 355 26.10 -1.57 19.67
C VAL A 355 26.62 -2.01 18.30
N HIS A 356 27.01 -1.10 17.39
CA HIS A 356 27.50 -1.40 16.03
C HIS A 356 28.84 -2.14 15.97
N TYR A 357 29.58 -2.18 17.06
CA TYR A 357 30.92 -2.81 17.09
C TYR A 357 30.90 -4.33 17.29
N ARG A 358 29.70 -4.95 17.32
CA ARG A 358 29.59 -6.41 17.39
C ARG A 358 29.74 -7.00 15.99
N SER A 359 30.48 -8.07 15.85
CA SER A 359 30.74 -8.79 14.59
C SER A 359 29.48 -9.33 13.89
N ASN A 360 28.37 -9.50 14.63
CA ASN A 360 27.08 -9.98 14.14
C ASN A 360 26.07 -8.85 13.83
N TYR A 361 26.54 -7.61 13.77
CA TYR A 361 25.71 -6.43 13.52
C TYR A 361 25.89 -5.88 12.10
N PHE A 362 24.79 -5.71 11.38
CA PHE A 362 24.80 -5.30 9.99
C PHE A 362 23.92 -4.07 9.74
N VAL A 363 24.40 -3.18 8.88
CA VAL A 363 23.62 -2.05 8.37
C VAL A 363 23.18 -2.36 6.95
N GLU A 364 21.85 -2.49 6.73
CA GLU A 364 21.31 -2.88 5.42
C GLU A 364 21.37 -1.76 4.38
N ASP A 365 21.41 -0.51 4.82
CA ASP A 365 21.42 0.70 3.98
C ASP A 365 22.77 1.41 3.92
N SER A 366 23.85 0.67 4.14
CA SER A 366 25.21 1.20 4.02
C SER A 366 25.46 1.83 2.65
N LEU A 367 25.94 3.07 2.61
CA LEU A 367 26.30 3.79 1.39
C LEU A 367 27.35 3.07 0.54
N LEU A 368 28.25 2.33 1.20
CA LEU A 368 29.31 1.59 0.54
C LEU A 368 28.81 0.34 -0.22
N SER A 369 27.64 -0.17 0.13
CA SER A 369 27.12 -1.40 -0.48
C SER A 369 26.68 -1.21 -1.94
N ASP A 370 26.10 -0.06 -2.26
CA ASP A 370 25.64 0.32 -3.60
C ASP A 370 25.48 1.84 -3.67
N PHE A 371 26.60 2.53 -3.87
CA PHE A 371 26.69 3.98 -3.73
C PHE A 371 25.73 4.75 -4.64
N LYS A 372 25.67 4.39 -5.92
CA LYS A 372 24.78 5.07 -6.89
C LYS A 372 23.32 4.96 -6.44
N PHE A 373 22.85 3.75 -6.19
CA PHE A 373 21.49 3.50 -5.72
C PHE A 373 21.19 4.30 -4.45
N ARG A 374 22.06 4.25 -3.44
CA ARG A 374 21.85 4.91 -2.15
C ARG A 374 21.79 6.43 -2.26
N VAL A 375 22.66 7.03 -3.05
CA VAL A 375 22.65 8.47 -3.28
C VAL A 375 21.34 8.90 -3.97
N PHE A 376 20.92 8.20 -5.02
CA PHE A 376 19.66 8.50 -5.70
C PHE A 376 18.45 8.28 -4.81
N PHE A 377 18.43 7.21 -4.00
CA PHE A 377 17.36 6.93 -3.05
C PHE A 377 17.23 8.06 -2.02
N ILE A 378 18.33 8.45 -1.37
CA ILE A 378 18.33 9.52 -0.37
C ILE A 378 17.95 10.86 -1.00
N THR A 379 18.52 11.20 -2.16
CA THR A 379 18.22 12.48 -2.83
C THR A 379 16.77 12.56 -3.31
N ASP A 380 16.19 11.47 -3.81
CA ASP A 380 14.80 11.42 -4.23
C ASP A 380 13.84 11.56 -3.04
N ASP A 381 14.13 10.87 -1.93
CA ASP A 381 13.32 10.97 -0.71
C ASP A 381 13.45 12.35 -0.04
N LEU A 382 14.67 12.92 0.00
CA LEU A 382 14.88 14.30 0.45
C LEU A 382 14.14 15.32 -0.43
N LYS A 383 14.15 15.14 -1.76
CA LYS A 383 13.35 15.97 -2.67
C LYS A 383 11.86 15.87 -2.34
N LYS A 384 11.35 14.68 -2.08
CA LYS A 384 9.94 14.47 -1.65
C LYS A 384 9.64 15.16 -0.32
N ILE A 385 10.55 15.07 0.66
CA ILE A 385 10.42 15.74 1.97
C ILE A 385 10.49 17.27 1.82
N LEU A 386 11.45 17.77 1.04
CA LEU A 386 11.60 19.22 0.79
C LEU A 386 10.42 19.78 0.00
N LYS A 387 9.95 19.08 -1.04
CA LYS A 387 8.71 19.46 -1.75
C LYS A 387 7.53 19.56 -0.78
N LYS A 388 7.35 18.60 0.14
CA LYS A 388 6.31 18.66 1.18
C LYS A 388 6.49 19.87 2.11
N LYS A 389 7.72 20.23 2.53
CA LYS A 389 7.99 21.40 3.36
C LYS A 389 7.84 22.71 2.60
N PHE A 390 8.28 22.78 1.34
CA PHE A 390 8.24 23.98 0.51
C PHE A 390 6.81 24.35 0.12
N VAL A 391 5.98 23.35 -0.20
CA VAL A 391 4.54 23.52 -0.45
C VAL A 391 3.82 24.00 0.82
N ARG A 392 4.28 23.58 2.02
CA ARG A 392 3.71 24.02 3.30
C ARG A 392 4.01 25.49 3.64
N LYS A 393 5.06 26.12 3.07
CA LYS A 393 5.50 27.49 3.34
C LYS A 393 4.94 28.56 2.37
N ARG A 394 4.37 28.18 1.21
CA ARG A 394 3.78 29.14 0.27
C ARG A 394 2.27 29.16 0.44
N LYS A 395 1.70 30.37 0.69
CA LYS A 395 0.26 30.64 0.57
C LYS A 395 -0.16 30.62 -0.93
N LEU A 396 0.04 29.48 -1.63
CA LEU A 396 -0.20 29.41 -3.06
C LEU A 396 -1.69 29.52 -3.40
N PHE A 397 -2.55 29.04 -2.49
CA PHE A 397 -3.99 29.10 -2.68
C PHE A 397 -4.51 30.54 -2.80
N SER A 398 -3.92 31.49 -2.06
CA SER A 398 -4.33 32.90 -2.12
C SER A 398 -4.05 33.56 -3.49
N HIS A 399 -3.12 33.03 -4.27
CA HIS A 399 -2.77 33.56 -5.60
C HIS A 399 -3.57 32.98 -6.77
N LEU A 400 -4.43 31.99 -6.51
CA LEU A 400 -5.33 31.46 -7.53
C LEU A 400 -6.52 32.39 -7.72
N SER A 401 -6.95 32.52 -8.97
CA SER A 401 -8.17 33.23 -9.31
C SER A 401 -9.40 32.48 -8.79
N VAL A 402 -10.39 33.22 -8.32
CA VAL A 402 -11.73 32.66 -8.06
C VAL A 402 -12.40 32.50 -9.41
N LEU A 403 -13.08 31.38 -9.60
CA LEU A 403 -13.87 31.14 -10.81
C LEU A 403 -14.95 32.21 -10.93
N ASN A 404 -15.18 32.72 -12.14
CA ASN A 404 -16.23 33.70 -12.43
C ASN A 404 -17.04 33.29 -13.68
N GLY A 405 -18.12 34.01 -13.95
CA GLY A 405 -19.03 33.74 -15.08
C GLY A 405 -18.35 33.89 -16.47
N VAL A 406 -17.35 34.73 -16.60
CA VAL A 406 -16.60 34.91 -17.86
C VAL A 406 -15.74 33.68 -18.14
N ASP A 407 -15.12 33.11 -17.09
CA ASP A 407 -14.34 31.87 -17.20
C ASP A 407 -15.19 30.70 -17.68
N LEU A 408 -16.46 30.64 -17.29
CA LEU A 408 -17.38 29.57 -17.69
C LEU A 408 -17.83 29.71 -19.14
N LYS A 409 -18.01 30.92 -19.66
CA LYS A 409 -18.46 31.16 -21.06
C LYS A 409 -17.48 30.63 -22.11
N VAL A 410 -16.21 30.55 -21.78
CA VAL A 410 -15.15 30.06 -22.68
C VAL A 410 -14.76 28.62 -22.47
N ALA A 411 -15.25 27.97 -21.41
CA ALA A 411 -14.94 26.57 -21.08
C ALA A 411 -15.92 25.61 -21.79
N LYS A 412 -15.41 24.45 -22.24
CA LYS A 412 -16.22 23.32 -22.72
C LYS A 412 -16.33 22.22 -21.65
N SER A 413 -15.35 22.16 -20.75
CA SER A 413 -15.28 21.15 -19.70
C SER A 413 -14.80 21.78 -18.40
N ILE A 414 -15.50 21.48 -17.29
CA ILE A 414 -15.11 21.88 -15.95
C ILE A 414 -15.10 20.66 -15.02
N ALA A 415 -14.29 20.73 -13.99
CA ALA A 415 -14.33 19.71 -12.94
C ALA A 415 -14.14 20.32 -11.56
N PHE A 416 -14.89 19.79 -10.59
CA PHE A 416 -14.73 20.10 -9.17
C PHE A 416 -13.82 19.07 -8.50
N LEU A 417 -12.88 19.52 -7.68
CA LEU A 417 -11.90 18.67 -7.03
C LEU A 417 -11.95 18.84 -5.52
N CYS A 418 -11.99 17.74 -4.81
CA CYS A 418 -11.73 17.70 -3.37
C CYS A 418 -10.80 16.54 -3.02
N LYS A 419 -10.64 16.20 -1.76
CA LYS A 419 -9.76 15.10 -1.36
C LYS A 419 -10.32 13.73 -1.72
N GLY A 420 -11.56 13.44 -1.29
CA GLY A 420 -12.15 12.10 -1.40
C GLY A 420 -13.11 11.89 -2.54
N ASN A 421 -13.59 12.94 -3.20
CA ASN A 421 -14.68 12.91 -4.20
C ASN A 421 -15.97 12.20 -3.72
N ILE A 422 -16.28 12.30 -2.42
CA ILE A 422 -17.46 11.70 -1.82
C ILE A 422 -18.43 12.71 -1.17
N ASN A 423 -18.01 13.98 -1.04
CA ASN A 423 -18.79 15.03 -0.39
C ASN A 423 -18.77 16.32 -1.24
N ARG A 424 -17.82 17.23 -0.98
CA ARG A 424 -17.75 18.58 -1.54
C ARG A 424 -17.79 18.64 -3.07
N SER A 425 -16.87 17.99 -3.76
CA SER A 425 -16.80 18.01 -5.21
C SER A 425 -17.95 17.25 -5.87
N ALA A 426 -18.41 16.17 -5.26
CA ALA A 426 -19.59 15.42 -5.70
C ALA A 426 -20.84 16.31 -5.68
N PHE A 427 -21.10 16.97 -4.54
CA PHE A 427 -22.22 17.90 -4.41
C PHE A 427 -22.09 19.08 -5.37
N ALA A 428 -20.91 19.69 -5.47
CA ALA A 428 -20.70 20.84 -6.34
C ALA A 428 -21.01 20.52 -7.82
N ALA A 429 -20.51 19.37 -8.31
CA ALA A 429 -20.77 18.96 -9.68
C ALA A 429 -22.25 18.62 -9.95
N ALA A 430 -22.88 17.90 -9.03
CA ALA A 430 -24.28 17.53 -9.17
C ALA A 430 -25.21 18.75 -9.06
N TYR A 431 -24.93 19.68 -8.12
CA TYR A 431 -25.66 20.93 -7.98
C TYR A 431 -25.50 21.80 -9.24
N PHE A 432 -24.27 21.95 -9.74
CA PHE A 432 -23.99 22.71 -10.95
C PHE A 432 -24.74 22.12 -12.16
N ASN A 433 -24.64 20.80 -12.38
CA ASN A 433 -25.34 20.12 -13.48
C ASN A 433 -26.86 20.32 -13.42
N LYS A 434 -27.45 20.25 -12.23
CA LYS A 434 -28.91 20.37 -12.04
C LYS A 434 -29.41 21.78 -12.36
N TYR A 435 -28.72 22.80 -11.90
CA TYR A 435 -29.22 24.17 -11.94
C TYR A 435 -28.60 25.06 -13.02
N TYR A 436 -27.45 24.63 -13.61
CA TYR A 436 -26.66 25.40 -14.56
C TYR A 436 -26.22 24.62 -15.80
N GLY A 437 -26.57 23.35 -15.90
CA GLY A 437 -26.12 22.43 -16.94
C GLY A 437 -26.58 22.80 -18.35
N THR A 438 -25.89 23.72 -18.99
CA THR A 438 -26.14 24.16 -20.37
C THR A 438 -24.91 23.90 -21.24
N GLY A 439 -24.78 22.64 -21.69
CA GLY A 439 -23.74 22.30 -22.70
C GLY A 439 -22.31 22.12 -22.18
N LEU A 440 -22.03 22.35 -20.89
CA LEU A 440 -20.74 22.11 -20.28
C LEU A 440 -20.61 20.63 -19.85
N ASN A 441 -19.45 20.03 -20.13
CA ASN A 441 -19.11 18.72 -19.55
C ASN A 441 -18.59 18.94 -18.12
N VAL A 442 -19.46 18.68 -17.13
CA VAL A 442 -19.13 18.87 -15.72
C VAL A 442 -18.82 17.53 -15.04
N ARG A 443 -17.68 17.46 -14.36
CA ARG A 443 -17.23 16.27 -13.64
C ARG A 443 -16.75 16.61 -12.24
N SER A 444 -16.54 15.58 -11.43
CA SER A 444 -15.90 15.72 -10.12
C SER A 444 -14.84 14.65 -9.92
N TYR A 445 -13.78 15.01 -9.19
CA TYR A 445 -12.66 14.12 -8.91
C TYR A 445 -12.16 14.28 -7.48
N GLY A 446 -11.42 13.27 -7.01
CA GLY A 446 -10.64 13.29 -5.78
C GLY A 446 -9.14 13.26 -6.04
N THR A 447 -8.36 13.61 -5.02
CA THR A 447 -6.91 13.45 -5.01
C THR A 447 -6.46 12.22 -4.22
N HIS A 448 -7.37 11.58 -3.48
CA HIS A 448 -7.10 10.43 -2.65
C HIS A 448 -7.17 9.12 -3.47
N ASN A 449 -6.33 8.15 -3.16
CA ASN A 449 -6.13 6.91 -3.95
C ASN A 449 -7.27 5.88 -3.85
N GLU A 450 -8.48 6.26 -3.46
CA GLU A 450 -9.63 5.38 -3.34
C GLU A 450 -10.73 5.81 -4.34
N ILE A 451 -11.08 4.92 -5.25
CA ILE A 451 -12.12 5.09 -6.28
C ILE A 451 -13.35 4.26 -5.94
N SER A 452 -14.45 4.56 -6.65
CA SER A 452 -15.73 3.81 -6.54
C SER A 452 -16.33 3.82 -5.12
N ARG A 453 -16.12 4.90 -4.37
CA ARG A 453 -16.72 5.12 -3.05
C ARG A 453 -18.02 5.88 -3.20
N MET A 454 -19.05 5.45 -2.49
CA MET A 454 -20.30 6.22 -2.37
C MET A 454 -20.10 7.47 -1.52
N CYS A 455 -20.97 8.44 -1.69
CA CYS A 455 -21.05 9.61 -0.81
C CYS A 455 -21.35 9.18 0.64
N SER A 456 -20.89 9.98 1.62
CA SER A 456 -21.22 9.74 3.02
C SER A 456 -22.75 9.92 3.25
N CYS A 457 -23.29 9.28 4.28
CA CYS A 457 -24.73 9.37 4.56
C CYS A 457 -25.18 10.80 4.85
N GLU A 458 -24.32 11.56 5.55
CA GLU A 458 -24.57 12.97 5.82
C GLU A 458 -24.59 13.78 4.51
N ALA A 459 -23.69 13.47 3.57
CA ALA A 459 -23.67 14.11 2.26
C ALA A 459 -24.93 13.78 1.45
N LEU A 460 -25.39 12.53 1.46
CA LEU A 460 -26.64 12.12 0.80
C LEU A 460 -27.84 12.84 1.39
N SER A 461 -27.96 12.84 2.72
CA SER A 461 -29.07 13.48 3.44
C SER A 461 -29.12 14.98 3.18
N VAL A 462 -28.00 15.67 3.35
CA VAL A 462 -27.95 17.12 3.18
C VAL A 462 -28.06 17.53 1.70
N ALA A 463 -27.51 16.75 0.76
CA ALA A 463 -27.68 17.04 -0.67
C ALA A 463 -29.16 16.99 -1.07
N ALA A 464 -29.94 16.05 -0.52
CA ALA A 464 -31.38 15.97 -0.75
C ALA A 464 -32.14 17.22 -0.25
N GLU A 465 -31.69 17.85 0.85
CA GLU A 465 -32.26 19.13 1.34
C GLU A 465 -32.08 20.27 0.31
N PHE A 466 -31.01 20.21 -0.51
CA PHE A 466 -30.77 21.13 -1.62
C PHE A 466 -31.35 20.62 -2.95
N GLY A 467 -32.15 19.56 -2.91
CA GLY A 467 -32.75 18.95 -4.09
C GLY A 467 -31.75 18.23 -5.01
N VAL A 468 -30.59 17.83 -4.53
CA VAL A 468 -29.54 17.15 -5.29
C VAL A 468 -29.48 15.68 -4.91
N ASP A 469 -29.53 14.80 -5.91
CA ASP A 469 -29.36 13.36 -5.73
C ASP A 469 -27.90 12.96 -5.92
N LEU A 470 -27.29 12.34 -4.90
CA LEU A 470 -25.94 11.79 -4.92
C LEU A 470 -25.90 10.27 -4.76
N THR A 471 -27.06 9.59 -4.78
CA THR A 471 -27.15 8.14 -4.51
C THR A 471 -26.38 7.29 -5.50
N HIS A 472 -26.26 7.73 -6.75
CA HIS A 472 -25.52 7.04 -7.81
C HIS A 472 -24.10 7.55 -8.02
N HIS A 473 -23.66 8.53 -7.21
CA HIS A 473 -22.29 9.04 -7.33
C HIS A 473 -21.27 8.05 -6.80
N LEU A 474 -20.27 7.75 -7.63
CA LEU A 474 -19.09 6.98 -7.24
C LEU A 474 -17.84 7.86 -7.38
N SER A 475 -17.00 7.85 -6.35
CA SER A 475 -15.77 8.65 -6.38
C SER A 475 -14.83 8.20 -7.50
N ASP A 476 -14.22 9.16 -8.16
CA ASP A 476 -13.16 8.97 -9.16
C ASP A 476 -11.92 9.80 -8.77
N ILE A 477 -10.75 9.42 -9.30
CA ILE A 477 -9.48 10.08 -9.02
C ILE A 477 -9.04 10.86 -10.24
N ILE A 478 -8.56 12.08 -10.01
CA ILE A 478 -7.97 12.86 -11.08
C ILE A 478 -6.69 12.19 -11.58
N SER A 479 -6.60 12.00 -12.89
CA SER A 479 -5.42 11.46 -13.58
C SER A 479 -4.80 12.54 -14.47
N PRO A 480 -3.54 12.41 -14.90
CA PRO A 480 -2.96 13.31 -15.92
C PRO A 480 -3.81 13.42 -17.18
N ASP A 481 -4.40 12.30 -17.63
CA ASP A 481 -5.23 12.25 -18.84
C ASP A 481 -6.58 12.97 -18.63
N SER A 482 -7.24 12.75 -17.47
CA SER A 482 -8.47 13.47 -17.16
C SER A 482 -8.19 14.98 -16.97
N PHE A 483 -7.08 15.32 -16.30
CA PHE A 483 -6.66 16.71 -16.12
C PHE A 483 -6.35 17.42 -17.44
N ALA A 484 -5.73 16.73 -18.40
CA ALA A 484 -5.44 17.29 -19.72
C ALA A 484 -6.72 17.70 -20.49
N ARG A 485 -7.82 16.95 -20.30
CA ARG A 485 -9.13 17.16 -20.97
C ARG A 485 -10.03 18.19 -20.27
N ILE A 486 -9.65 18.67 -19.09
CA ILE A 486 -10.40 19.65 -18.32
C ILE A 486 -9.90 21.05 -18.70
N ASP A 487 -10.81 21.97 -19.06
CA ASP A 487 -10.47 23.37 -19.30
C ASP A 487 -10.31 24.15 -18.01
N LYS A 488 -11.20 23.94 -17.03
CA LYS A 488 -11.17 24.61 -15.74
C LYS A 488 -11.33 23.58 -14.60
N LEU A 489 -10.33 23.48 -13.73
CA LEU A 489 -10.35 22.65 -12.54
C LEU A 489 -10.58 23.54 -11.31
N ILE A 490 -11.67 23.28 -10.59
CA ILE A 490 -12.11 24.06 -9.45
C ILE A 490 -11.78 23.30 -8.16
N ILE A 491 -10.96 23.86 -7.31
CA ILE A 491 -10.53 23.26 -6.04
C ILE A 491 -11.24 23.91 -4.86
N MET A 492 -11.41 23.13 -3.76
CA MET A 492 -12.15 23.54 -2.57
C MET A 492 -11.26 24.17 -1.51
N ASP A 493 -10.01 23.70 -1.42
CA ASP A 493 -9.10 24.11 -0.35
C ASP A 493 -7.62 24.02 -0.77
N GLU A 494 -6.75 24.51 0.12
CA GLU A 494 -5.31 24.49 -0.08
C GLU A 494 -4.73 23.06 -0.08
N GLU A 495 -5.39 22.09 0.56
CA GLU A 495 -4.94 20.70 0.56
C GLU A 495 -5.10 20.08 -0.83
N ASN A 496 -6.19 20.39 -1.53
CA ASN A 496 -6.41 19.95 -2.91
C ASN A 496 -5.31 20.48 -3.85
N LEU A 497 -4.92 21.76 -3.67
CA LEU A 497 -3.82 22.32 -4.43
C LEU A 497 -2.49 21.62 -4.15
N ARG A 498 -2.20 21.32 -2.89
CA ARG A 498 -0.99 20.57 -2.51
C ARG A 498 -0.95 19.17 -3.09
N ASP A 499 -2.11 18.52 -3.18
CA ASP A 499 -2.19 17.18 -3.75
C ASP A 499 -1.99 17.19 -5.27
N LEU A 500 -2.52 18.18 -5.97
CA LEU A 500 -2.21 18.39 -7.39
C LEU A 500 -0.70 18.61 -7.63
N PHE A 501 -0.02 19.32 -6.74
CA PHE A 501 1.44 19.46 -6.80
C PHE A 501 2.17 18.12 -6.67
N LYS A 502 1.73 17.25 -5.76
CA LYS A 502 2.32 15.92 -5.60
C LYS A 502 2.13 15.05 -6.85
N LEU A 503 1.02 15.26 -7.56
CA LEU A 503 0.69 14.54 -8.79
C LEU A 503 1.33 15.17 -10.05
N ASN A 504 2.18 16.21 -9.90
CA ASN A 504 2.79 16.99 -10.99
C ASN A 504 1.78 17.64 -11.96
N MET A 505 0.55 17.87 -11.50
CA MET A 505 -0.53 18.48 -12.27
C MET A 505 -0.61 19.98 -11.99
N MET A 506 0.28 20.78 -12.58
CA MET A 506 0.39 22.22 -12.32
C MET A 506 0.36 23.06 -13.58
N TYR A 507 -0.81 23.13 -14.21
CA TYR A 507 -1.09 24.17 -15.21
C TYR A 507 -1.87 25.31 -14.53
N LYS A 508 -1.16 26.38 -14.13
CA LYS A 508 -1.73 27.51 -13.37
C LYS A 508 -2.95 28.15 -14.05
N ASN A 509 -3.02 28.09 -15.37
CA ASN A 509 -4.12 28.69 -16.13
C ASN A 509 -5.40 27.85 -16.16
N LYS A 510 -5.38 26.64 -15.60
CA LYS A 510 -6.54 25.74 -15.55
C LYS A 510 -7.10 25.56 -14.14
N ILE A 511 -6.37 25.98 -13.09
CA ILE A 511 -6.75 25.73 -11.69
C ILE A 511 -7.35 27.01 -11.11
N TYR A 512 -8.58 26.88 -10.63
CA TYR A 512 -9.36 27.96 -10.00
C TYR A 512 -9.78 27.51 -8.61
N LYS A 513 -10.08 28.46 -7.73
CA LYS A 513 -10.75 28.21 -6.46
C LYS A 513 -12.22 28.59 -6.56
N LEU A 514 -13.07 27.90 -5.81
CA LEU A 514 -14.51 28.18 -5.79
C LEU A 514 -14.83 29.45 -5.00
N THR A 515 -14.09 29.70 -3.90
CA THR A 515 -14.26 30.83 -2.99
C THR A 515 -12.95 31.55 -2.71
N GLN A 516 -12.98 32.74 -2.15
CA GLN A 516 -11.77 33.46 -1.71
C GLN A 516 -11.02 32.72 -0.59
N SER A 517 -11.75 32.09 0.34
CA SER A 517 -11.23 31.26 1.42
C SER A 517 -11.37 29.76 1.11
N SER A 518 -10.71 28.91 1.87
CA SER A 518 -10.88 27.46 1.75
C SER A 518 -12.23 27.02 2.29
N ILE A 519 -12.94 26.18 1.54
CA ILE A 519 -14.17 25.50 2.00
C ILE A 519 -13.76 24.32 2.89
N ALA A 520 -14.17 24.38 4.15
CA ALA A 520 -13.81 23.36 5.13
C ALA A 520 -14.35 21.98 4.77
N ASP A 521 -13.56 20.92 5.05
CA ASP A 521 -14.04 19.55 4.87
C ASP A 521 -15.01 19.17 6.01
N PRO A 522 -16.27 18.83 5.72
CA PRO A 522 -17.25 18.46 6.71
C PRO A 522 -17.12 17.00 7.17
N TYR A 523 -16.29 16.19 6.51
CA TYR A 523 -16.19 14.75 6.77
C TYR A 523 -15.84 14.46 8.24
N GLY A 524 -16.67 13.65 8.90
CA GLY A 524 -16.50 13.27 10.31
C GLY A 524 -16.90 14.34 11.35
N LYS A 525 -17.59 15.43 10.94
CA LYS A 525 -17.94 16.55 11.83
C LYS A 525 -19.45 16.69 12.13
N GLY A 526 -20.28 15.78 11.62
CA GLY A 526 -21.71 15.81 11.82
C GLY A 526 -22.49 16.62 10.77
N ILE A 527 -23.81 16.46 10.76
CA ILE A 527 -24.71 16.90 9.68
C ILE A 527 -24.75 18.43 9.52
N GLU A 528 -24.63 19.19 10.60
CA GLU A 528 -24.66 20.67 10.57
C GLU A 528 -23.46 21.24 9.80
N GLU A 529 -22.28 20.61 9.92
CA GLU A 529 -21.10 21.03 9.17
C GLU A 529 -21.25 20.72 7.67
N PHE A 530 -22.00 19.66 7.32
CA PHE A 530 -22.37 19.41 5.93
C PHE A 530 -23.32 20.46 5.38
N ARG A 531 -24.36 20.88 6.16
CA ARG A 531 -25.27 21.96 5.77
C ARG A 531 -24.54 23.26 5.52
N LYS A 532 -23.63 23.67 6.42
CA LYS A 532 -22.78 24.86 6.24
C LYS A 532 -21.93 24.77 4.99
N CYS A 533 -21.23 23.65 4.80
CA CYS A 533 -20.37 23.40 3.68
C CYS A 533 -21.13 23.44 2.34
N PHE A 534 -22.27 22.76 2.26
CA PHE A 534 -23.08 22.69 1.04
C PHE A 534 -23.79 24.01 0.73
N SER A 535 -24.21 24.76 1.77
CA SER A 535 -24.72 26.13 1.61
C SER A 535 -23.65 27.09 1.05
N GLU A 536 -22.40 26.98 1.52
CA GLU A 536 -21.28 27.78 1.01
C GLU A 536 -20.97 27.42 -0.45
N ILE A 537 -20.92 26.15 -0.81
CA ILE A 537 -20.72 25.69 -2.19
C ILE A 537 -21.86 26.17 -3.08
N LYS A 538 -23.12 26.01 -2.64
CA LYS A 538 -24.30 26.49 -3.37
C LYS A 538 -24.21 27.98 -3.65
N SER A 539 -24.03 28.79 -2.62
CA SER A 539 -23.95 30.24 -2.74
C SER A 539 -22.84 30.69 -3.70
N SER A 540 -21.70 29.98 -3.65
CA SER A 540 -20.56 30.28 -4.54
C SER A 540 -20.86 29.94 -6.00
N ILE A 541 -21.56 28.84 -6.25
CA ILE A 541 -21.99 28.44 -7.61
C ILE A 541 -23.07 29.40 -8.11
N ASP A 542 -24.04 29.79 -7.26
CA ASP A 542 -25.12 30.72 -7.62
C ASP A 542 -24.56 32.10 -8.03
N ASN A 543 -23.49 32.57 -7.38
CA ASN A 543 -22.80 33.81 -7.71
C ASN A 543 -22.07 33.79 -9.07
N LEU A 544 -21.87 32.62 -9.67
CA LEU A 544 -21.26 32.51 -11.01
C LEU A 544 -22.20 33.00 -12.15
N LYS A 545 -23.48 33.24 -11.83
CA LYS A 545 -24.47 33.80 -12.77
C LYS A 545 -24.33 35.31 -13.01
N GLN A 546 -23.75 35.99 -12.04
CA GLN A 546 -23.55 37.45 -12.10
C GLN A 546 -22.22 37.74 -12.82
#